data_b53b0704a6329d956997d84274f69de1
#
_entry.id   b53b0704a6329d956997d84274f69de1
#
_cell.length_a   1.000
_cell.length_b   1.000
_cell.length_c   1.000
_cell.angle_alpha   90.00
_cell.angle_beta   90.00
_cell.angle_gamma   90.00
#
_symmetry.space_group_name_H-M   'P 1'
#
loop_
_entity.id
_entity.type
_entity.pdbx_description
1 polymer ?
#
loop_
_entity_poly.entity_id
_entity_poly.type
_entity_poly.pdbx_seq_one_letter_code
_entity_poly.pdbx_strand_id
1 'polypeptide(L)'
;MTSPPLTIRIFDKALHDRSAFSCGFAPIVNFLKSSLSDQIKAGMIVAYMATEADDPAVLGFYTLGALAVRADLGSKGWSRARVPDVPVIYIRAVAVREDRQRDGLGTALLIDAMARCADIADRMGAAAIVLDVLKDDNFERRWRFYETLGFHPLGDPDNPERVFIPMANVRASLAEAD
;
A
#
# COMPACT_ATOMS: atom_id res chain seq x y z
N MET A 1 -4.42 30.00 -5.99
CA MET A 1 -3.09 29.37 -6.14
C MET A 1 -3.30 27.90 -6.40
N THR A 2 -2.84 27.38 -7.51
CA THR A 2 -2.83 25.96 -7.76
C THR A 2 -1.73 25.32 -6.91
N SER A 3 -2.09 24.31 -6.11
CA SER A 3 -1.08 23.50 -5.41
C SER A 3 -0.10 22.93 -6.46
N PRO A 4 1.20 22.85 -6.13
CA PRO A 4 2.16 22.26 -7.04
C PRO A 4 1.78 20.81 -7.37
N PRO A 5 2.05 20.34 -8.59
CA PRO A 5 1.67 19.00 -9.00
C PRO A 5 2.36 17.95 -8.12
N LEU A 6 1.57 16.98 -7.66
CA LEU A 6 2.07 15.84 -6.89
C LEU A 6 2.72 14.84 -7.84
N THR A 7 3.87 14.31 -7.44
CA THR A 7 4.55 13.22 -8.14
C THR A 7 4.73 12.01 -7.21
N ILE A 8 4.48 10.81 -7.72
CA ILE A 8 4.72 9.56 -6.98
C ILE A 8 5.74 8.74 -7.78
N ARG A 9 6.92 8.56 -7.20
CA ARG A 9 8.06 7.89 -7.86
C ARG A 9 8.69 6.84 -6.98
N ILE A 10 9.34 5.87 -7.61
CA ILE A 10 10.15 4.89 -6.88
C ILE A 10 11.19 5.60 -6.02
N PHE A 11 11.43 5.07 -4.83
CA PHE A 11 12.36 5.67 -3.88
C PHE A 11 13.77 5.76 -4.45
N ASP A 12 14.31 6.96 -4.39
CA ASP A 12 15.72 7.27 -4.66
C ASP A 12 16.23 8.17 -3.53
N LYS A 13 17.28 7.71 -2.84
CA LYS A 13 17.86 8.44 -1.71
C LYS A 13 18.39 9.84 -2.10
N ALA A 14 18.80 10.00 -3.36
CA ALA A 14 19.28 11.29 -3.86
C ALA A 14 18.16 12.30 -4.16
N LEU A 15 16.94 11.81 -4.37
CA LEU A 15 15.80 12.63 -4.80
C LEU A 15 14.75 12.84 -3.70
N HIS A 16 14.78 12.03 -2.63
CA HIS A 16 13.73 12.04 -1.61
C HIS A 16 14.28 12.32 -0.22
N ASP A 17 13.88 13.43 0.37
CA ASP A 17 14.21 13.79 1.75
C ASP A 17 13.15 13.31 2.73
N ARG A 18 13.53 12.36 3.58
CA ARG A 18 12.68 11.75 4.61
C ARG A 18 12.85 12.40 5.99
N SER A 19 13.74 13.35 6.13
CA SER A 19 14.18 13.88 7.45
C SER A 19 13.04 14.50 8.25
N ALA A 20 12.19 15.28 7.60
CA ALA A 20 11.06 15.97 8.23
C ALA A 20 9.76 15.15 8.27
N PHE A 21 9.77 13.89 7.76
CA PHE A 21 8.54 13.08 7.72
C PHE A 21 8.10 12.66 9.12
N SER A 22 6.85 12.92 9.44
CA SER A 22 6.12 12.36 10.57
C SER A 22 4.67 12.12 10.18
N CYS A 23 4.14 10.94 10.49
CA CYS A 23 2.74 10.58 10.24
C CYS A 23 1.91 10.41 11.52
N GLY A 24 2.51 10.71 12.68
CA GLY A 24 1.85 10.54 13.98
C GLY A 24 1.96 9.12 14.56
N PHE A 25 2.64 8.19 13.88
CA PHE A 25 2.84 6.83 14.34
C PHE A 25 4.33 6.45 14.28
N ALA A 26 4.98 6.43 15.44
CA ALA A 26 6.43 6.26 15.55
C ALA A 26 6.98 5.01 14.85
N PRO A 27 6.36 3.82 14.90
CA PRO A 27 6.87 2.64 14.20
C PRO A 27 7.00 2.83 12.69
N ILE A 28 6.04 3.50 12.03
CA ILE A 28 6.11 3.80 10.60
C ILE A 28 7.19 4.83 10.30
N VAL A 29 7.30 5.88 11.13
CA VAL A 29 8.35 6.89 10.99
C VAL A 29 9.74 6.27 11.13
N ASN A 30 9.94 5.43 12.13
CA ASN A 30 11.20 4.70 12.34
C ASN A 30 11.51 3.75 11.19
N PHE A 31 10.50 3.04 10.69
CA PHE A 31 10.66 2.19 9.52
C PHE A 31 11.15 3.00 8.30
N LEU A 32 10.48 4.10 7.99
CA LEU A 32 10.84 4.96 6.85
C LEU A 32 12.27 5.50 6.96
N LYS A 33 12.66 5.96 8.15
CA LYS A 33 13.97 6.61 8.35
C LYS A 33 15.13 5.64 8.54
N SER A 34 14.90 4.48 9.16
CA SER A 34 15.96 3.58 9.60
C SER A 34 16.03 2.25 8.84
N SER A 35 14.91 1.64 8.51
CA SER A 35 14.86 0.27 8.00
C SER A 35 14.56 0.15 6.51
N LEU A 36 13.91 1.14 5.92
CA LEU A 36 13.43 1.10 4.54
C LEU A 36 14.56 0.78 3.54
N SER A 37 15.66 1.53 3.64
CA SER A 37 16.78 1.39 2.69
C SER A 37 17.42 0.00 2.73
N ASP A 38 17.52 -0.59 3.91
CA ASP A 38 18.11 -1.93 4.07
C ASP A 38 17.16 -3.01 3.52
N GLN A 39 15.85 -2.87 3.73
CA GLN A 39 14.87 -3.79 3.16
C GLN A 39 14.80 -3.70 1.63
N ILE A 40 14.94 -2.51 1.06
CA ILE A 40 15.04 -2.33 -0.40
C ILE A 40 16.31 -3.00 -0.94
N LYS A 41 17.47 -2.75 -0.32
CA LYS A 41 18.74 -3.39 -0.72
C LYS A 41 18.70 -4.91 -0.62
N ALA A 42 18.01 -5.44 0.39
CA ALA A 42 17.81 -6.87 0.57
C ALA A 42 16.76 -7.48 -0.41
N GLY A 43 16.12 -6.66 -1.25
CA GLY A 43 15.10 -7.13 -2.20
C GLY A 43 13.77 -7.52 -1.56
N MET A 44 13.52 -7.10 -0.32
CA MET A 44 12.29 -7.45 0.40
C MET A 44 11.09 -6.62 -0.01
N ILE A 45 11.31 -5.37 -0.39
CA ILE A 45 10.28 -4.41 -0.77
C ILE A 45 10.79 -3.45 -1.86
N VAL A 46 9.84 -2.84 -2.55
CA VAL A 46 10.02 -1.58 -3.27
C VAL A 46 9.21 -0.49 -2.58
N ALA A 47 9.63 0.75 -2.69
CA ALA A 47 8.93 1.87 -2.08
C ALA A 47 8.70 2.99 -3.09
N TYR A 48 7.57 3.67 -2.94
CA TYR A 48 7.20 4.82 -3.76
C TYR A 48 6.93 6.01 -2.86
N MET A 49 7.50 7.15 -3.22
CA MET A 49 7.43 8.39 -2.46
C MET A 49 6.61 9.43 -3.21
N ALA A 50 5.70 10.09 -2.50
CA ALA A 50 4.98 11.25 -2.98
C ALA A 50 5.71 12.53 -2.55
N THR A 51 5.98 13.40 -3.50
CA THR A 51 6.58 14.72 -3.30
C THR A 51 5.83 15.75 -4.13
N GLU A 52 5.96 17.03 -3.80
CA GLU A 52 5.61 18.10 -4.73
C GLU A 52 6.68 18.26 -5.80
N ALA A 53 6.31 18.82 -6.95
CA ALA A 53 7.29 19.14 -7.98
C ALA A 53 8.32 20.11 -7.39
N ASP A 54 9.59 19.84 -7.68
CA ASP A 54 10.75 20.65 -7.25
C ASP A 54 11.02 20.69 -5.74
N ASP A 55 10.28 19.92 -4.92
CA ASP A 55 10.55 19.76 -3.49
C ASP A 55 10.85 18.28 -3.16
N PRO A 56 12.06 17.95 -2.66
CA PRO A 56 12.42 16.59 -2.30
C PRO A 56 11.72 16.07 -1.04
N ALA A 57 11.06 16.92 -0.26
CA ALA A 57 10.41 16.52 1.00
C ALA A 57 9.31 15.49 0.78
N VAL A 58 9.43 14.34 1.43
CA VAL A 58 8.44 13.25 1.34
C VAL A 58 7.16 13.64 2.06
N LEU A 59 6.06 13.66 1.33
CA LEU A 59 4.71 13.95 1.84
C LEU A 59 3.91 12.71 2.20
N GLY A 60 4.23 11.61 1.55
CA GLY A 60 3.61 10.30 1.77
C GLY A 60 4.38 9.21 1.06
N PHE A 61 4.11 7.98 1.41
CA PHE A 61 4.75 6.84 0.77
C PHE A 61 3.94 5.56 0.95
N TYR A 62 4.26 4.58 0.14
CA TYR A 62 3.83 3.21 0.34
C TYR A 62 4.93 2.24 -0.09
N THR A 63 4.82 1.00 0.37
CA THR A 63 5.75 -0.08 0.02
C THR A 63 4.99 -1.27 -0.53
N LEU A 64 5.60 -1.96 -1.49
CA LEU A 64 5.09 -3.19 -2.07
C LEU A 64 6.10 -4.32 -1.83
N GLY A 65 5.60 -5.47 -1.41
CA GLY A 65 6.38 -6.69 -1.26
C GLY A 65 5.56 -7.91 -1.66
N ALA A 66 6.19 -9.06 -1.76
CA ALA A 66 5.53 -10.32 -2.01
C ALA A 66 5.11 -11.00 -0.70
N LEU A 67 3.94 -11.62 -0.70
CA LEU A 67 3.42 -12.42 0.40
C LEU A 67 2.68 -13.62 -0.16
N ALA A 68 2.60 -14.71 0.58
CA ALA A 68 1.69 -15.82 0.32
C ALA A 68 0.64 -15.89 1.43
N VAL A 69 -0.61 -16.09 1.05
CA VAL A 69 -1.71 -16.29 1.99
C VAL A 69 -2.38 -17.63 1.70
N ARG A 70 -2.99 -18.23 2.71
CA ARG A 70 -3.66 -19.51 2.57
C ARG A 70 -4.83 -19.44 1.58
N ALA A 71 -4.94 -20.44 0.70
CA ALA A 71 -5.95 -20.48 -0.34
C ALA A 71 -7.39 -20.71 0.17
N ASP A 72 -7.54 -21.18 1.41
CA ASP A 72 -8.85 -21.37 2.07
C ASP A 72 -9.42 -20.08 2.67
N LEU A 73 -8.63 -19.00 2.67
CA LEU A 73 -9.06 -17.66 3.07
C LEU A 73 -9.55 -16.85 1.85
N GLY A 74 -10.20 -15.74 2.11
CA GLY A 74 -10.54 -14.75 1.09
C GLY A 74 -11.48 -15.24 -0.01
N SER A 75 -11.03 -15.24 -1.25
CA SER A 75 -11.89 -15.51 -2.40
C SER A 75 -12.16 -16.99 -2.63
N LYS A 76 -13.43 -17.34 -2.89
CA LYS A 76 -13.83 -18.72 -3.26
C LYS A 76 -13.10 -19.25 -4.51
N GLY A 77 -12.64 -18.37 -5.39
CA GLY A 77 -11.89 -18.75 -6.60
C GLY A 77 -10.53 -19.36 -6.31
N TRP A 78 -9.92 -19.01 -5.18
CA TRP A 78 -8.57 -19.45 -4.82
C TRP A 78 -8.50 -20.97 -4.54
N SER A 79 -9.51 -21.51 -3.90
CA SER A 79 -9.57 -22.95 -3.63
C SER A 79 -9.63 -23.81 -4.90
N ARG A 80 -10.13 -23.25 -6.02
CA ARG A 80 -10.18 -23.94 -7.33
C ARG A 80 -8.81 -24.06 -7.98
N ALA A 81 -7.85 -23.21 -7.62
CA ALA A 81 -6.49 -23.26 -8.15
C ALA A 81 -5.69 -24.48 -7.66
N ARG A 82 -6.19 -25.20 -6.66
CA ARG A 82 -5.56 -26.41 -6.08
C ARG A 82 -4.13 -26.20 -5.59
N VAL A 83 -3.86 -25.01 -5.07
CA VAL A 83 -2.60 -24.67 -4.41
C VAL A 83 -2.87 -24.38 -2.94
N PRO A 84 -1.95 -24.70 -2.01
CA PRO A 84 -2.15 -24.41 -0.59
C PRO A 84 -2.05 -22.92 -0.27
N ASP A 85 -1.20 -22.21 -1.01
CA ASP A 85 -0.89 -20.81 -0.81
C ASP A 85 -1.09 -20.01 -2.10
N VAL A 86 -1.55 -18.78 -1.95
CA VAL A 86 -1.87 -17.87 -3.03
C VAL A 86 -0.88 -16.71 -3.01
N PRO A 87 -0.20 -16.41 -4.13
CA PRO A 87 0.68 -15.25 -4.22
C PRO A 87 -0.14 -13.97 -4.23
N VAL A 88 0.25 -13.03 -3.38
CA VAL A 88 -0.37 -11.70 -3.29
C VAL A 88 0.69 -10.61 -3.22
N ILE A 89 0.31 -9.39 -3.53
CA ILE A 89 1.14 -8.21 -3.30
C ILE A 89 0.74 -7.61 -1.95
N TYR A 90 1.74 -7.43 -1.09
CA TYR A 90 1.54 -6.92 0.25
C TYR A 90 1.97 -5.46 0.35
N ILE A 91 1.02 -4.58 0.68
CA ILE A 91 1.30 -3.21 1.07
C ILE A 91 1.66 -3.23 2.57
N ARG A 92 2.96 -3.23 2.86
CA ARG A 92 3.45 -3.30 4.23
C ARG A 92 3.25 -2.00 4.99
N ALA A 93 3.40 -0.87 4.31
CA ALA A 93 3.20 0.45 4.87
C ALA A 93 2.58 1.38 3.83
N VAL A 94 1.67 2.20 4.26
CA VAL A 94 1.18 3.38 3.55
C VAL A 94 0.96 4.47 4.59
N ALA A 95 1.54 5.64 4.38
CA ALA A 95 1.46 6.73 5.33
C ALA A 95 1.53 8.09 4.64
N VAL A 96 0.88 9.07 5.26
CA VAL A 96 0.83 10.47 4.84
C VAL A 96 1.36 11.34 5.98
N ARG A 97 2.21 12.32 5.65
CA ARG A 97 2.73 13.29 6.60
C ARG A 97 1.57 14.04 7.28
N GLU A 98 1.70 14.31 8.56
CA GLU A 98 0.60 14.82 9.41
C GLU A 98 -0.07 16.07 8.84
N ASP A 99 0.71 17.03 8.33
CA ASP A 99 0.21 18.28 7.76
C ASP A 99 -0.48 18.12 6.39
N ARG A 100 -0.40 16.95 5.79
CA ARG A 100 -1.02 16.60 4.50
C ARG A 100 -2.07 15.50 4.63
N GLN A 101 -2.42 15.12 5.85
CA GLN A 101 -3.51 14.18 6.09
C GLN A 101 -4.86 14.84 5.81
N ARG A 102 -5.83 14.04 5.35
CA ARG A 102 -7.20 14.47 4.98
C ARG A 102 -7.29 15.37 3.74
N ASP A 103 -6.20 15.49 2.98
CA ASP A 103 -6.16 16.23 1.70
C ASP A 103 -6.35 15.33 0.46
N GLY A 104 -6.75 14.07 0.66
CA GLY A 104 -6.88 13.08 -0.41
C GLY A 104 -5.57 12.41 -0.82
N LEU A 105 -4.43 12.75 -0.25
CA LEU A 105 -3.13 12.16 -0.59
C LEU A 105 -3.09 10.65 -0.30
N GLY A 106 -3.70 10.19 0.80
CA GLY A 106 -3.79 8.76 1.11
C GLY A 106 -4.56 7.97 0.04
N THR A 107 -5.63 8.53 -0.47
CA THR A 107 -6.39 7.96 -1.59
C THR A 107 -5.55 7.91 -2.86
N ALA A 108 -4.85 9.01 -3.18
CA ALA A 108 -3.97 9.08 -4.36
C ALA A 108 -2.84 8.03 -4.29
N LEU A 109 -2.22 7.84 -3.12
CA LEU A 109 -1.20 6.80 -2.91
C LEU A 109 -1.76 5.39 -3.14
N LEU A 110 -2.95 5.11 -2.65
CA LEU A 110 -3.56 3.77 -2.81
C LEU A 110 -4.01 3.52 -4.25
N ILE A 111 -4.53 4.52 -4.94
CA ILE A 111 -4.87 4.39 -6.38
C ILE A 111 -3.61 4.13 -7.19
N ASP A 112 -2.52 4.87 -6.95
CA ASP A 112 -1.24 4.63 -7.62
C ASP A 112 -0.69 3.22 -7.30
N ALA A 113 -0.77 2.79 -6.04
CA ALA A 113 -0.39 1.45 -5.63
C ALA A 113 -1.22 0.37 -6.33
N MET A 114 -2.54 0.55 -6.43
CA MET A 114 -3.44 -0.39 -7.12
C MET A 114 -3.09 -0.50 -8.61
N ALA A 115 -2.83 0.61 -9.28
CA ALA A 115 -2.43 0.62 -10.70
C ALA A 115 -1.11 -0.14 -10.90
N ARG A 116 -0.10 0.11 -10.06
CA ARG A 116 1.18 -0.62 -10.13
C ARG A 116 1.04 -2.10 -9.80
N CYS A 117 0.20 -2.43 -8.83
CA CYS A 117 -0.07 -3.83 -8.49
C CYS A 117 -0.74 -4.59 -9.65
N ALA A 118 -1.66 -3.95 -10.38
CA ALA A 118 -2.25 -4.53 -11.58
C ALA A 118 -1.19 -4.82 -12.65
N ASP A 119 -0.29 -3.87 -12.92
CA ASP A 119 0.83 -4.05 -13.87
C ASP A 119 1.78 -5.18 -13.43
N ILE A 120 2.09 -5.27 -12.14
CA ILE A 120 2.92 -6.34 -11.59
C ILE A 120 2.23 -7.69 -11.76
N ALA A 121 0.93 -7.76 -11.46
CA ALA A 121 0.14 -8.98 -11.56
C ALA A 121 0.04 -9.53 -13.00
N ASP A 122 0.13 -8.66 -13.99
CA ASP A 122 0.18 -9.07 -15.41
C ASP A 122 1.51 -9.75 -15.80
N ARG A 123 2.56 -9.52 -15.01
CA ARG A 123 3.92 -10.00 -15.30
C ARG A 123 4.34 -11.22 -14.48
N MET A 124 3.86 -11.34 -13.25
CA MET A 124 4.31 -12.40 -12.34
C MET A 124 3.19 -13.19 -11.65
N GLY A 125 1.95 -12.86 -11.91
CA GLY A 125 0.82 -13.47 -11.23
C GLY A 125 0.73 -13.09 -9.75
N ALA A 126 -0.31 -12.35 -9.39
CA ALA A 126 -0.70 -12.07 -8.02
C ALA A 126 -2.22 -12.00 -7.96
N ALA A 127 -2.81 -12.73 -7.04
CA ALA A 127 -4.26 -12.89 -7.00
C ALA A 127 -4.99 -11.72 -6.32
N ALA A 128 -4.29 -10.97 -5.48
CA ALA A 128 -4.86 -9.89 -4.69
C ALA A 128 -3.80 -8.91 -4.20
N ILE A 129 -4.27 -7.76 -3.72
CA ILE A 129 -3.52 -6.87 -2.85
C ILE A 129 -3.96 -7.13 -1.42
N VAL A 130 -3.02 -7.19 -0.50
CA VAL A 130 -3.25 -7.44 0.94
C VAL A 130 -2.56 -6.35 1.74
N LEU A 131 -3.20 -5.92 2.81
CA LEU A 131 -2.58 -5.05 3.82
C LEU A 131 -3.14 -5.34 5.21
N ASP A 132 -2.41 -4.95 6.24
CA ASP A 132 -2.86 -5.00 7.62
C ASP A 132 -3.25 -3.60 8.08
N VAL A 133 -4.49 -3.45 8.53
CA VAL A 133 -4.99 -2.16 9.04
C VAL A 133 -4.31 -1.86 10.38
N LEU A 134 -3.69 -0.70 10.47
CA LEU A 134 -2.94 -0.30 11.66
C LEU A 134 -3.85 -0.22 12.89
N LYS A 135 -3.46 -0.92 13.97
CA LYS A 135 -4.17 -0.96 15.25
C LYS A 135 -3.73 0.20 16.15
N ASP A 136 -4.45 1.29 16.06
CA ASP A 136 -4.34 2.44 16.97
C ASP A 136 -5.74 3.03 17.22
N ASP A 137 -5.83 4.18 17.86
CA ASP A 137 -7.10 4.87 18.16
C ASP A 137 -7.92 5.22 16.91
N ASN A 138 -7.32 5.17 15.73
CA ASN A 138 -7.98 5.44 14.44
C ASN A 138 -8.32 4.17 13.65
N PHE A 139 -8.23 2.99 14.25
CA PHE A 139 -8.44 1.71 13.58
C PHE A 139 -9.77 1.65 12.82
N GLU A 140 -10.88 1.96 13.49
CA GLU A 140 -12.23 1.92 12.90
C GLU A 140 -12.37 2.85 11.69
N ARG A 141 -11.79 4.04 11.76
CA ARG A 141 -11.80 4.99 10.65
C ARG A 141 -10.98 4.49 9.47
N ARG A 142 -9.80 3.91 9.72
CA ARG A 142 -8.96 3.32 8.68
C ARG A 142 -9.64 2.11 8.05
N TRP A 143 -10.23 1.25 8.85
CA TRP A 143 -10.98 0.10 8.37
C TRP A 143 -12.05 0.51 7.35
N ARG A 144 -12.90 1.47 7.72
CA ARG A 144 -13.93 2.03 6.83
C ARG A 144 -13.34 2.66 5.57
N PHE A 145 -12.21 3.34 5.69
CA PHE A 145 -11.51 3.91 4.54
C PHE A 145 -11.10 2.84 3.53
N TYR A 146 -10.50 1.73 3.99
CA TYR A 146 -10.15 0.62 3.11
C TYR A 146 -11.37 -0.08 2.54
N GLU A 147 -12.45 -0.23 3.30
CA GLU A 147 -13.72 -0.76 2.79
C GLU A 147 -14.27 0.08 1.62
N THR A 148 -14.22 1.41 1.71
CA THR A 148 -14.66 2.30 0.62
C THR A 148 -13.84 2.13 -0.66
N LEU A 149 -12.61 1.65 -0.55
CA LEU A 149 -11.73 1.34 -1.69
C LEU A 149 -11.91 -0.09 -2.23
N GLY A 150 -12.81 -0.86 -1.64
CA GLY A 150 -13.12 -2.22 -2.08
C GLY A 150 -12.35 -3.33 -1.38
N PHE A 151 -11.61 -3.03 -0.31
CA PHE A 151 -10.97 -4.04 0.52
C PHE A 151 -12.00 -4.73 1.42
N HIS A 152 -11.78 -6.03 1.65
CA HIS A 152 -12.61 -6.89 2.51
C HIS A 152 -11.74 -7.60 3.53
N PRO A 153 -12.29 -8.01 4.69
CA PRO A 153 -11.58 -8.87 5.62
C PRO A 153 -11.10 -10.15 4.94
N LEU A 154 -9.84 -10.50 5.15
CA LEU A 154 -9.32 -11.78 4.63
C LEU A 154 -9.86 -12.97 5.43
N GLY A 155 -10.22 -12.76 6.70
CA GLY A 155 -10.69 -13.81 7.59
C GLY A 155 -9.56 -14.68 8.13
N ASP A 156 -8.33 -14.14 8.18
CA ASP A 156 -7.18 -14.82 8.75
C ASP A 156 -7.24 -14.72 10.30
N PRO A 157 -7.39 -15.86 11.02
CA PRO A 157 -7.46 -15.82 12.48
C PRO A 157 -6.17 -15.36 13.15
N ASP A 158 -5.02 -15.54 12.49
CA ASP A 158 -3.72 -15.12 13.00
C ASP A 158 -3.45 -13.63 12.76
N ASN A 159 -4.15 -13.04 11.77
CA ASN A 159 -4.06 -11.63 11.41
C ASN A 159 -5.46 -11.06 11.16
N PRO A 160 -6.27 -10.85 12.22
CA PRO A 160 -7.67 -10.42 12.06
C PRO A 160 -7.82 -9.01 11.47
N GLU A 161 -6.78 -8.19 11.54
CA GLU A 161 -6.69 -6.86 10.91
C GLU A 161 -6.41 -6.89 9.40
N ARG A 162 -6.16 -8.07 8.83
CA ARG A 162 -5.78 -8.22 7.44
C ARG A 162 -6.97 -8.08 6.52
N VAL A 163 -6.83 -7.20 5.54
CA VAL A 163 -7.82 -6.98 4.47
C VAL A 163 -7.19 -7.24 3.11
N PHE A 164 -8.03 -7.57 2.13
CA PHE A 164 -7.59 -7.82 0.77
C PHE A 164 -8.56 -7.27 -0.25
N ILE A 165 -8.06 -7.03 -1.46
CA ILE A 165 -8.86 -6.76 -2.65
C ILE A 165 -8.41 -7.71 -3.77
N PRO A 166 -9.31 -8.54 -4.34
CA PRO A 166 -8.96 -9.41 -5.47
C PRO A 166 -8.49 -8.59 -6.66
N MET A 167 -7.52 -9.11 -7.41
CA MET A 167 -6.94 -8.37 -8.54
C MET A 167 -7.97 -8.07 -9.64
N ALA A 168 -8.97 -8.92 -9.82
CA ALA A 168 -10.08 -8.64 -10.73
C ALA A 168 -10.86 -7.38 -10.32
N ASN A 169 -11.06 -7.17 -9.02
CA ASN A 169 -11.74 -5.98 -8.49
C ASN A 169 -10.87 -4.73 -8.62
N VAL A 170 -9.55 -4.87 -8.43
CA VAL A 170 -8.60 -3.76 -8.68
C VAL A 170 -8.72 -3.28 -10.12
N ARG A 171 -8.67 -4.20 -11.08
CA ARG A 171 -8.79 -3.85 -12.50
C ARG A 171 -10.14 -3.21 -12.85
N ALA A 172 -11.23 -3.72 -12.28
CA ALA A 172 -12.55 -3.14 -12.47
C ALA A 172 -12.64 -1.71 -11.94
N SER A 173 -12.11 -1.46 -10.74
CA SER A 173 -12.08 -0.11 -10.15
C SER A 173 -11.24 0.87 -10.95
N LEU A 174 -10.11 0.44 -11.50
CA LEU A 174 -9.26 1.28 -12.35
C LEU A 174 -9.95 1.63 -13.68
N ALA A 175 -10.67 0.68 -14.27
CA ALA A 175 -11.40 0.90 -15.54
C ALA A 175 -12.59 1.87 -15.39
N GLU A 176 -13.18 1.98 -14.20
CA GLU A 176 -14.26 2.95 -13.92
C GLU A 176 -13.74 4.38 -13.70
N ALA A 177 -12.44 4.54 -13.40
CA ALA A 177 -11.82 5.83 -13.13
C ALA A 177 -11.26 6.53 -14.41
N ASP A 178 -11.13 5.80 -15.52
CA ASP A 178 -10.70 6.31 -16.83
C ASP A 178 -11.92 6.82 -17.64
#